data_a6c7dcd7cfe477fadf1b038002ace569
#
_entry.id   a6c7dcd7cfe477fadf1b038002ace569
#
_cell.length_a   1.000
_cell.length_b   1.000
_cell.length_c   1.000
_cell.angle_alpha   90.00
_cell.angle_beta   90.00
_cell.angle_gamma   90.00
#
_symmetry.space_group_name_H-M   'P 1'
#
loop_
_entity.id
_entity.type
_entity.pdbx_description
1 polymer ?
#
loop_
_entity_poly.entity_id
_entity_poly.type
_entity_poly.pdbx_seq_one_letter_code
_entity_poly.pdbx_strand_id
1 'polypeptide(L)'
;LLGEHSHQDIYFAAKVAKILGIEKSAVKKGIENFKGIPHRLEPVGEFRGIKFYNDSIATIPHAVECGVEAIGDVDTLIFGGLDRGIDYEEFKKYLMSCPVKNLIGMPDTGHSIIDALSHLGCDKKMFKAEDMEQAVKAAYDMTEKGKSCLLSPAASSYNVYKNFEYKGNHFKETVKALA
;
A
#
# COMPACT_ATOMS: atom_id res chain seq x y z
N LEU A 1 3.16 12.05 -9.41
CA LEU A 1 2.16 11.04 -9.01
C LEU A 1 2.51 9.70 -9.61
N LEU A 2 2.36 8.62 -8.82
CA LEU A 2 2.61 7.25 -9.24
C LEU A 2 1.33 6.62 -9.82
N GLY A 3 1.51 5.75 -10.83
CA GLY A 3 0.47 4.89 -11.41
C GLY A 3 -0.42 5.53 -12.47
N GLU A 4 -0.89 4.69 -13.38
CA GLU A 4 -1.78 5.11 -14.48
C GLU A 4 -3.14 5.65 -14.00
N HIS A 5 -3.66 5.13 -12.89
CA HIS A 5 -4.89 5.63 -12.28
C HIS A 5 -4.81 7.13 -11.93
N SER A 6 -3.63 7.67 -11.63
CA SER A 6 -3.43 9.10 -11.40
C SER A 6 -3.64 9.95 -12.65
N HIS A 7 -3.52 9.39 -13.85
CA HIS A 7 -3.75 10.12 -15.10
C HIS A 7 -5.21 10.56 -15.25
N GLN A 8 -6.16 9.75 -14.77
CA GLN A 8 -7.58 10.13 -14.79
C GLN A 8 -7.85 11.31 -13.85
N ASP A 9 -7.29 11.28 -12.64
CA ASP A 9 -7.44 12.38 -11.68
C ASP A 9 -6.85 13.68 -12.24
N ILE A 10 -5.66 13.62 -12.84
CA ILE A 10 -5.02 14.76 -13.50
C ILE A 10 -5.89 15.30 -14.65
N TYR A 11 -6.44 14.40 -15.48
CA TYR A 11 -7.32 14.79 -16.58
C TYR A 11 -8.56 15.54 -16.11
N PHE A 12 -9.25 15.02 -15.09
CA PHE A 12 -10.44 15.66 -14.54
C PHE A 12 -10.10 16.99 -13.86
N ALA A 13 -9.01 17.06 -13.08
CA ALA A 13 -8.55 18.31 -12.48
C ALA A 13 -8.23 19.38 -13.54
N ALA A 14 -7.54 19.00 -14.63
CA ALA A 14 -7.24 19.90 -15.74
C ALA A 14 -8.51 20.36 -16.49
N LYS A 15 -9.52 19.50 -16.63
CA LYS A 15 -10.83 19.86 -17.22
C LYS A 15 -11.58 20.88 -16.36
N VAL A 16 -11.63 20.65 -15.05
CA VAL A 16 -12.26 21.60 -14.11
C VAL A 16 -11.53 22.95 -14.13
N ALA A 17 -10.20 22.94 -14.07
CA ALA A 17 -9.40 24.15 -14.16
C ALA A 17 -9.67 24.95 -15.44
N LYS A 18 -9.82 24.26 -16.59
CA LYS A 18 -10.19 24.88 -17.86
C LYS A 18 -11.58 25.54 -17.82
N ILE A 19 -12.57 24.88 -17.20
CA ILE A 19 -13.94 25.43 -17.04
C ILE A 19 -13.90 26.69 -16.16
N LEU A 20 -13.04 26.72 -15.15
CA LEU A 20 -12.85 27.85 -14.26
C LEU A 20 -11.98 28.98 -14.86
N GLY A 21 -11.52 28.85 -16.11
CA GLY A 21 -10.71 29.84 -16.79
C GLY A 21 -9.27 29.96 -16.29
N ILE A 22 -8.75 28.90 -15.62
CA ILE A 22 -7.36 28.90 -15.11
C ILE A 22 -6.39 28.72 -16.27
N GLU A 23 -5.35 29.55 -16.32
CA GLU A 23 -4.31 29.52 -17.35
C GLU A 23 -3.60 28.18 -17.40
N LYS A 24 -3.35 27.70 -18.63
CA LYS A 24 -2.70 26.40 -18.89
C LYS A 24 -1.33 26.24 -18.19
N SER A 25 -0.57 27.34 -18.16
CA SER A 25 0.74 27.39 -17.50
C SER A 25 0.63 27.18 -15.98
N ALA A 26 -0.39 27.74 -15.35
CA ALA A 26 -0.66 27.55 -13.92
C ALA A 26 -1.11 26.12 -13.62
N VAL A 27 -1.96 25.53 -14.46
CA VAL A 27 -2.37 24.11 -14.34
C VAL A 27 -1.17 23.19 -14.45
N LYS A 28 -0.32 23.37 -15.47
CA LYS A 28 0.90 22.59 -15.64
C LYS A 28 1.82 22.67 -14.42
N LYS A 29 2.07 23.88 -13.94
CA LYS A 29 2.90 24.12 -12.74
C LYS A 29 2.28 23.48 -11.47
N GLY A 30 0.96 23.52 -11.34
CA GLY A 30 0.24 22.86 -10.25
C GLY A 30 0.45 21.35 -10.26
N ILE A 31 0.31 20.71 -11.43
CA ILE A 31 0.52 19.26 -11.59
C ILE A 31 1.98 18.86 -11.30
N GLU A 32 2.95 19.61 -11.84
CA GLU A 32 4.39 19.34 -11.65
C GLU A 32 4.83 19.49 -10.18
N ASN A 33 4.23 20.42 -9.45
CA ASN A 33 4.55 20.68 -8.04
C ASN A 33 3.76 19.84 -7.04
N PHE A 34 2.74 19.13 -7.50
CA PHE A 34 1.90 18.32 -6.60
C PHE A 34 2.68 17.11 -6.04
N LYS A 35 2.81 17.07 -4.73
CA LYS A 35 3.62 16.05 -4.02
C LYS A 35 2.86 14.75 -3.68
N GLY A 36 1.61 14.65 -4.11
CA GLY A 36 0.73 13.54 -3.74
C GLY A 36 -0.10 13.83 -2.49
N ILE A 37 -0.92 12.88 -2.12
CA ILE A 37 -1.78 12.94 -0.93
C ILE A 37 -1.15 12.08 0.16
N PRO A 38 -1.07 12.56 1.42
CA PRO A 38 -0.64 11.71 2.54
C PRO A 38 -1.42 10.40 2.58
N HIS A 39 -0.75 9.32 2.96
CA HIS A 39 -1.33 7.97 3.04
C HIS A 39 -1.77 7.31 1.72
N ARG A 40 -1.50 7.93 0.56
CA ARG A 40 -1.75 7.36 -0.77
C ARG A 40 -0.43 7.20 -1.51
N LEU A 41 0.10 5.99 -1.60
CA LEU A 41 1.41 5.67 -2.17
C LEU A 41 2.50 6.65 -1.71
N GLU A 42 2.40 7.09 -0.45
CA GLU A 42 3.26 8.11 0.17
C GLU A 42 4.65 7.52 0.41
N PRO A 43 5.73 8.08 -0.20
CA PRO A 43 7.09 7.66 0.13
C PRO A 43 7.43 7.97 1.59
N VAL A 44 7.79 6.96 2.37
CA VAL A 44 8.23 7.11 3.76
C VAL A 44 9.72 7.43 3.84
N GLY A 45 10.50 6.80 2.96
CA GLY A 45 11.94 6.94 2.85
C GLY A 45 12.60 5.63 2.46
N GLU A 46 13.93 5.69 2.36
CA GLU A 46 14.79 4.52 2.16
C GLU A 46 15.59 4.27 3.43
N PHE A 47 15.46 3.07 4.00
CA PHE A 47 16.11 2.67 5.23
C PHE A 47 16.73 1.28 5.06
N ARG A 48 17.98 1.09 5.46
CA ARG A 48 18.74 -0.16 5.29
C ARG A 48 18.76 -0.68 3.84
N GLY A 49 18.60 0.23 2.87
CA GLY A 49 18.52 -0.11 1.44
C GLY A 49 17.15 -0.61 0.98
N ILE A 50 16.09 -0.42 1.75
CA ILE A 50 14.71 -0.76 1.43
C ILE A 50 13.89 0.52 1.34
N LYS A 51 13.12 0.68 0.26
CA LYS A 51 12.18 1.79 0.08
C LYS A 51 10.85 1.43 0.73
N PHE A 52 10.33 2.29 1.59
CA PHE A 52 9.04 2.09 2.25
C PHE A 52 7.98 3.05 1.71
N TYR A 53 6.79 2.50 1.43
CA TYR A 53 5.64 3.26 0.95
C TYR A 53 4.43 3.03 1.86
N ASN A 54 3.73 4.12 2.18
CA ASN A 54 2.51 4.12 2.96
C ASN A 54 1.30 4.36 2.06
N ASP A 55 0.45 3.36 1.91
CA ASP A 55 -0.81 3.40 1.18
C ASP A 55 -1.97 2.98 2.11
N SER A 56 -1.92 3.43 3.36
CA SER A 56 -2.89 3.01 4.39
C SER A 56 -4.35 3.36 4.07
N ILE A 57 -4.59 4.28 3.12
CA ILE A 57 -5.92 4.64 2.61
C ILE A 57 -6.52 3.55 1.69
N ALA A 58 -5.74 2.61 1.16
CA ALA A 58 -6.19 1.53 0.30
C ALA A 58 -6.96 0.47 1.10
N THR A 59 -8.27 0.63 1.20
CA THR A 59 -9.16 -0.22 2.02
C THR A 59 -9.92 -1.28 1.22
N ILE A 60 -9.61 -1.44 -0.06
CA ILE A 60 -10.18 -2.44 -0.96
C ILE A 60 -9.08 -3.15 -1.75
N PRO A 61 -9.25 -4.43 -2.14
CA PRO A 61 -8.26 -5.21 -2.89
C PRO A 61 -7.72 -4.53 -4.13
N HIS A 62 -8.59 -4.03 -5.01
CA HIS A 62 -8.19 -3.39 -6.26
C HIS A 62 -7.24 -2.18 -6.07
N ALA A 63 -7.39 -1.43 -4.98
CA ALA A 63 -6.47 -0.34 -4.69
C ALA A 63 -5.05 -0.83 -4.40
N VAL A 64 -4.92 -2.00 -3.74
CA VAL A 64 -3.61 -2.65 -3.49
C VAL A 64 -2.96 -3.09 -4.78
N GLU A 65 -3.73 -3.70 -5.69
CA GLU A 65 -3.26 -4.12 -7.03
C GLU A 65 -2.67 -2.93 -7.78
N CYS A 66 -3.43 -1.83 -7.88
CA CYS A 66 -2.97 -0.59 -8.49
C CYS A 66 -1.70 -0.03 -7.81
N GLY A 67 -1.60 -0.13 -6.48
CA GLY A 67 -0.44 0.32 -5.72
C GLY A 67 0.82 -0.49 -6.03
N VAL A 68 0.71 -1.81 -6.08
CA VAL A 68 1.81 -2.71 -6.44
C VAL A 68 2.30 -2.42 -7.87
N GLU A 69 1.38 -2.27 -8.82
CA GLU A 69 1.71 -1.94 -10.21
C GLU A 69 2.38 -0.57 -10.34
N ALA A 70 1.86 0.43 -9.63
CA ALA A 70 2.36 1.80 -9.70
C ALA A 70 3.80 1.95 -9.17
N ILE A 71 4.18 1.19 -8.15
CA ILE A 71 5.55 1.18 -7.59
C ILE A 71 6.47 0.31 -8.45
N GLY A 72 5.99 -0.83 -8.94
CA GLY A 72 6.66 -1.69 -9.92
C GLY A 72 7.78 -2.59 -9.36
N ASP A 73 8.37 -2.27 -8.20
CA ASP A 73 9.44 -3.05 -7.57
C ASP A 73 9.10 -3.52 -6.14
N VAL A 74 7.80 -3.66 -5.83
CA VAL A 74 7.32 -4.14 -4.53
C VAL A 74 7.73 -5.60 -4.34
N ASP A 75 8.59 -5.83 -3.36
CA ASP A 75 9.05 -7.16 -2.94
C ASP A 75 8.26 -7.69 -1.73
N THR A 76 7.85 -6.77 -0.83
CA THR A 76 7.09 -7.10 0.38
C THR A 76 5.81 -6.26 0.47
N LEU A 77 4.67 -6.92 0.70
CA LEU A 77 3.37 -6.31 0.92
C LEU A 77 2.89 -6.57 2.35
N ILE A 78 2.57 -5.50 3.09
CA ILE A 78 1.89 -5.54 4.38
C ILE A 78 0.42 -5.22 4.16
N PHE A 79 -0.47 -6.14 4.53
CA PHE A 79 -1.91 -6.00 4.30
C PHE A 79 -2.73 -6.58 5.46
N GLY A 80 -4.02 -6.27 5.50
CA GLY A 80 -4.95 -6.73 6.51
C GLY A 80 -5.56 -5.61 7.34
N GLY A 81 -6.63 -5.94 8.05
CA GLY A 81 -7.42 -5.04 8.89
C GLY A 81 -8.78 -5.64 9.19
N LEU A 82 -9.75 -4.80 9.58
CA LEU A 82 -11.10 -5.22 9.95
C LEU A 82 -11.81 -5.92 8.79
N ASP A 83 -12.34 -7.10 9.07
CA ASP A 83 -13.23 -7.78 8.14
C ASP A 83 -14.58 -7.04 8.08
N ARG A 84 -14.96 -6.65 6.87
CA ARG A 84 -16.24 -5.99 6.57
C ARG A 84 -17.11 -6.81 5.61
N GLY A 85 -16.83 -8.10 5.47
CA GLY A 85 -17.52 -8.99 4.55
C GLY A 85 -17.19 -8.74 3.07
N ILE A 86 -16.00 -8.22 2.80
CA ILE A 86 -15.50 -8.07 1.42
C ILE A 86 -15.12 -9.46 0.90
N ASP A 87 -15.50 -9.77 -0.33
CA ASP A 87 -15.03 -10.97 -1.02
C ASP A 87 -13.55 -10.78 -1.44
N TYR A 88 -12.67 -11.64 -0.94
CA TYR A 88 -11.24 -11.64 -1.23
C TYR A 88 -10.80 -12.75 -2.20
N GLU A 89 -11.73 -13.48 -2.86
CA GLU A 89 -11.36 -14.61 -3.74
C GLU A 89 -10.46 -14.17 -4.90
N GLU A 90 -10.82 -13.10 -5.60
CA GLU A 90 -10.00 -12.58 -6.69
C GLU A 90 -8.67 -12.00 -6.17
N PHE A 91 -8.68 -11.37 -5.00
CA PHE A 91 -7.45 -10.87 -4.40
C PHE A 91 -6.47 -11.99 -4.01
N LYS A 92 -6.97 -13.11 -3.51
CA LYS A 92 -6.12 -14.30 -3.25
C LYS A 92 -5.48 -14.83 -4.53
N LYS A 93 -6.22 -14.90 -5.64
CA LYS A 93 -5.67 -15.27 -6.95
C LYS A 93 -4.60 -14.28 -7.41
N TYR A 94 -4.86 -12.99 -7.26
CA TYR A 94 -3.87 -11.95 -7.55
C TYR A 94 -2.61 -12.12 -6.70
N LEU A 95 -2.74 -12.29 -5.39
CA LEU A 95 -1.59 -12.49 -4.48
C LEU A 95 -0.76 -13.73 -4.83
N MET A 96 -1.37 -14.78 -5.35
CA MET A 96 -0.63 -15.98 -5.81
C MET A 96 0.21 -15.71 -7.06
N SER A 97 -0.26 -14.84 -7.98
CA SER A 97 0.34 -14.63 -9.30
C SER A 97 1.16 -13.34 -9.43
N CYS A 98 0.96 -12.35 -8.56
CA CYS A 98 1.64 -11.06 -8.63
C CYS A 98 3.16 -11.18 -8.35
N PRO A 99 3.97 -10.17 -8.75
CA PRO A 99 5.43 -10.22 -8.60
C PRO A 99 5.93 -10.07 -7.16
N VAL A 100 5.07 -9.75 -6.19
CA VAL A 100 5.43 -9.62 -4.78
C VAL A 100 5.90 -10.98 -4.24
N LYS A 101 7.05 -11.02 -3.56
CA LYS A 101 7.63 -12.26 -3.03
C LYS A 101 7.22 -12.55 -1.59
N ASN A 102 7.00 -11.51 -0.79
CA ASN A 102 6.78 -11.62 0.64
C ASN A 102 5.43 -11.00 1.02
N LEU A 103 4.63 -11.74 1.75
CA LEU A 103 3.29 -11.35 2.20
C LEU A 103 3.24 -11.29 3.72
N ILE A 104 2.95 -10.12 4.28
CA ILE A 104 2.82 -9.92 5.72
C ILE A 104 1.36 -9.59 6.02
N GLY A 105 0.66 -10.53 6.63
CA GLY A 105 -0.75 -10.37 7.03
C GLY A 105 -0.87 -9.81 8.42
N MET A 106 -1.65 -8.74 8.56
CA MET A 106 -2.07 -8.17 9.85
C MET A 106 -3.48 -8.64 10.22
N PRO A 107 -3.88 -8.64 11.52
CA PRO A 107 -5.24 -8.98 11.92
C PRO A 107 -6.28 -8.06 11.27
N ASP A 108 -7.54 -8.49 10.96
CA ASP A 108 -8.08 -9.85 11.04
C ASP A 108 -7.97 -10.52 9.67
N THR A 109 -8.30 -9.76 8.59
CA THR A 109 -8.38 -10.25 7.20
C THR A 109 -7.04 -10.73 6.68
N GLY A 110 -5.93 -10.07 7.07
CA GLY A 110 -4.60 -10.48 6.62
C GLY A 110 -4.24 -11.89 7.10
N HIS A 111 -4.57 -12.23 8.34
CA HIS A 111 -4.36 -13.58 8.88
C HIS A 111 -5.19 -14.61 8.15
N SER A 112 -6.49 -14.33 7.94
CA SER A 112 -7.39 -15.24 7.21
C SER A 112 -6.94 -15.49 5.78
N ILE A 113 -6.45 -14.44 5.08
CA ILE A 113 -5.95 -14.56 3.72
C ILE A 113 -4.65 -15.36 3.69
N ILE A 114 -3.70 -15.14 4.62
CA ILE A 114 -2.46 -15.93 4.72
C ILE A 114 -2.77 -17.41 4.94
N ASP A 115 -3.72 -17.73 5.82
CA ASP A 115 -4.13 -19.12 6.05
C ASP A 115 -4.71 -19.76 4.78
N ALA A 116 -5.59 -19.05 4.09
CA ALA A 116 -6.17 -19.53 2.83
C ALA A 116 -5.09 -19.74 1.75
N LEU A 117 -4.15 -18.81 1.58
CA LEU A 117 -3.04 -18.93 0.63
C LEU A 117 -2.13 -20.13 0.96
N SER A 118 -1.88 -20.38 2.24
CA SER A 118 -1.10 -21.55 2.69
C SER A 118 -1.79 -22.86 2.32
N HIS A 119 -3.11 -22.95 2.51
CA HIS A 119 -3.90 -24.14 2.12
C HIS A 119 -3.97 -24.32 0.59
N LEU A 120 -3.90 -23.23 -0.17
CA LEU A 120 -3.87 -23.27 -1.64
C LEU A 120 -2.48 -23.61 -2.21
N GLY A 121 -1.47 -23.79 -1.37
CA GLY A 121 -0.10 -24.13 -1.79
C GLY A 121 0.66 -22.96 -2.39
N CYS A 122 0.38 -21.73 -1.94
CA CYS A 122 1.14 -20.53 -2.35
C CYS A 122 2.61 -20.67 -1.93
N ASP A 123 3.53 -20.45 -2.88
CA ASP A 123 4.99 -20.61 -2.69
C ASP A 123 5.69 -19.36 -2.16
N LYS A 124 4.95 -18.26 -1.96
CA LYS A 124 5.50 -17.01 -1.44
C LYS A 124 5.88 -17.13 0.04
N LYS A 125 6.84 -16.31 0.46
CA LYS A 125 7.14 -16.19 1.89
C LYS A 125 6.00 -15.46 2.58
N MET A 126 5.45 -16.05 3.64
CA MET A 126 4.29 -15.50 4.36
C MET A 126 4.59 -15.36 5.84
N PHE A 127 4.12 -14.28 6.45
CA PHE A 127 4.25 -14.00 7.86
C PHE A 127 2.95 -13.40 8.41
N LYS A 128 2.50 -13.87 9.57
CA LYS A 128 1.39 -13.26 10.31
C LYS A 128 1.96 -12.38 11.41
N ALA A 129 1.72 -11.08 11.30
CA ALA A 129 2.13 -10.12 12.31
C ALA A 129 0.94 -9.77 13.21
N GLU A 130 1.15 -9.77 14.51
CA GLU A 130 0.11 -9.41 15.49
C GLU A 130 -0.07 -7.88 15.62
N ASP A 131 1.00 -7.14 15.32
CA ASP A 131 1.04 -5.68 15.41
C ASP A 131 1.95 -5.05 14.34
N MET A 132 2.00 -3.72 14.32
CA MET A 132 2.80 -2.96 13.36
C MET A 132 4.30 -3.14 13.56
N GLU A 133 4.76 -3.31 14.79
CA GLU A 133 6.18 -3.50 15.08
C GLU A 133 6.68 -4.82 14.51
N GLN A 134 5.93 -5.90 14.73
CA GLN A 134 6.24 -7.21 14.13
C GLN A 134 6.18 -7.16 12.60
N ALA A 135 5.18 -6.47 12.04
CA ALA A 135 5.06 -6.33 10.58
C ALA A 135 6.26 -5.61 9.97
N VAL A 136 6.72 -4.53 10.57
CA VAL A 136 7.86 -3.76 10.07
C VAL A 136 9.17 -4.50 10.29
N LYS A 137 9.37 -5.21 11.43
CA LYS A 137 10.54 -6.08 11.63
C LYS A 137 10.61 -7.15 10.55
N ALA A 138 9.51 -7.87 10.33
CA ALA A 138 9.44 -8.87 9.26
C ALA A 138 9.72 -8.25 7.88
N ALA A 139 9.23 -7.04 7.60
CA ALA A 139 9.52 -6.34 6.36
C ALA A 139 11.02 -6.04 6.19
N TYR A 140 11.71 -5.62 7.25
CA TYR A 140 13.16 -5.42 7.20
C TYR A 140 13.94 -6.72 6.95
N ASP A 141 13.47 -7.84 7.49
CA ASP A 141 14.13 -9.15 7.37
C ASP A 141 13.85 -9.83 6.03
N MET A 142 12.67 -9.59 5.44
CA MET A 142 12.20 -10.31 4.26
C MET A 142 12.43 -9.56 2.94
N THR A 143 12.43 -8.21 2.98
CA THR A 143 12.55 -7.40 1.77
C THR A 143 13.97 -7.37 1.23
N GLU A 144 14.15 -7.66 -0.04
CA GLU A 144 15.44 -7.58 -0.72
C GLU A 144 15.92 -6.12 -0.80
N LYS A 145 17.21 -5.90 -0.54
CA LYS A 145 17.81 -4.56 -0.67
C LYS A 145 17.68 -4.02 -2.10
N GLY A 146 17.39 -2.74 -2.21
CA GLY A 146 17.09 -2.09 -3.49
C GLY A 146 15.63 -2.20 -3.93
N LYS A 147 14.82 -3.00 -3.21
CA LYS A 147 13.39 -3.20 -3.46
C LYS A 147 12.51 -2.39 -2.52
N SER A 148 11.19 -2.51 -2.73
CA SER A 148 10.19 -1.76 -1.99
C SER A 148 9.35 -2.63 -1.07
N CYS A 149 9.05 -2.09 0.12
CA CYS A 149 8.01 -2.58 1.02
C CYS A 149 6.81 -1.62 0.98
N LEU A 150 5.63 -2.15 0.75
CA LEU A 150 4.37 -1.41 0.66
C LEU A 150 3.43 -1.79 1.80
N LEU A 151 2.99 -0.81 2.61
CA LEU A 151 1.80 -0.95 3.44
C LEU A 151 0.57 -0.58 2.60
N SER A 152 -0.27 -1.54 2.24
CA SER A 152 -1.53 -1.33 1.51
C SER A 152 -2.57 -2.34 2.00
N PRO A 153 -3.48 -1.94 2.92
CA PRO A 153 -4.21 -2.88 3.76
C PRO A 153 -5.23 -3.78 3.07
N ALA A 154 -5.83 -3.40 1.95
CA ALA A 154 -6.99 -4.06 1.35
C ALA A 154 -8.22 -4.17 2.27
N ALA A 155 -8.16 -3.60 3.46
CA ALA A 155 -9.16 -3.69 4.51
C ALA A 155 -9.22 -2.42 5.34
N SER A 156 -10.32 -2.23 6.05
CA SER A 156 -10.50 -1.11 6.96
C SER A 156 -9.57 -1.20 8.17
N SER A 157 -9.20 -0.06 8.76
CA SER A 157 -8.26 0.00 9.90
C SER A 157 -8.94 -0.09 11.28
N TYR A 158 -10.28 -0.10 11.36
CA TYR A 158 -11.03 0.14 12.60
C TYR A 158 -11.00 -0.98 13.65
N ASN A 159 -10.37 -2.12 13.37
CA ASN A 159 -10.16 -3.17 14.36
C ASN A 159 -9.10 -2.82 15.42
N VAL A 160 -8.06 -2.09 15.00
CA VAL A 160 -6.93 -1.73 15.88
C VAL A 160 -6.72 -0.22 15.94
N TYR A 161 -7.01 0.50 14.87
CA TYR A 161 -6.75 1.92 14.72
C TYR A 161 -8.04 2.73 14.64
N LYS A 162 -7.99 3.99 15.07
CA LYS A 162 -9.11 4.93 14.93
C LYS A 162 -9.50 5.16 13.45
N ASN A 163 -8.52 5.18 12.56
CA ASN A 163 -8.69 5.33 11.11
C ASN A 163 -7.39 4.96 10.37
N PHE A 164 -7.39 5.07 9.03
CA PHE A 164 -6.22 4.79 8.20
C PHE A 164 -5.04 5.75 8.44
N GLU A 165 -5.30 6.98 8.85
CA GLU A 165 -4.26 7.98 9.13
C GLU A 165 -3.44 7.55 10.34
N TYR A 166 -4.09 7.11 11.42
CA TYR A 166 -3.40 6.57 12.61
C TYR A 166 -2.57 5.32 12.25
N LYS A 167 -3.11 4.42 11.43
CA LYS A 167 -2.38 3.24 10.95
C LYS A 167 -1.15 3.63 10.14
N GLY A 168 -1.32 4.55 9.18
CA GLY A 168 -0.22 5.02 8.33
C GLY A 168 0.84 5.81 9.10
N ASN A 169 0.45 6.63 10.08
CA ASN A 169 1.41 7.35 10.92
C ASN A 169 2.20 6.37 11.79
N HIS A 170 1.54 5.40 12.43
CA HIS A 170 2.21 4.37 13.21
C HIS A 170 3.20 3.57 12.36
N PHE A 171 2.83 3.20 11.13
CA PHE A 171 3.76 2.56 10.20
C PHE A 171 5.00 3.42 9.93
N LYS A 172 4.82 4.70 9.58
CA LYS A 172 5.93 5.63 9.30
C LYS A 172 6.86 5.81 10.50
N GLU A 173 6.29 5.92 11.69
CA GLU A 173 7.05 6.05 12.95
C GLU A 173 7.82 4.77 13.25
N THR A 174 7.19 3.59 13.12
CA THR A 174 7.81 2.30 13.37
C THR A 174 8.94 2.00 12.39
N VAL A 175 8.75 2.30 11.09
CA VAL A 175 9.81 2.18 10.08
C VAL A 175 11.03 3.00 10.46
N LYS A 176 10.85 4.26 10.89
CA LYS A 176 11.95 5.14 11.28
C LYS A 176 12.61 4.71 12.59
N ALA A 177 11.84 4.21 13.54
CA ALA A 177 12.36 3.78 14.85
C ALA A 177 13.20 2.50 14.76
N LEU A 178 12.93 1.63 13.78
CA LEU A 178 13.64 0.37 13.57
C LEU A 178 14.73 0.46 12.48
N ALA A 179 14.96 1.66 11.93
CA ALA A 179 15.94 1.91 10.85
C ALA A 179 17.41 1.74 11.25
#